data_5dd09409fe3e00883e7561e5572f11cf
#
_entry.id   5dd09409fe3e00883e7561e5572f11cf
#
_cell.length_a   1.000
_cell.length_b   1.000
_cell.length_c   1.000
_cell.angle_alpha   90.00
_cell.angle_beta   90.00
_cell.angle_gamma   90.00
#
_symmetry.space_group_name_H-M   'P 1'
#
loop_
_entity.id
_entity.type
_entity.pdbx_description
1 polymer ?
#
loop_
_entity_poly.entity_id
_entity_poly.type
_entity_poly.pdbx_seq_one_letter_code
_entity_poly.pdbx_strand_id
1 'polypeptide(L)'
;MDRGHLNEILESILTVPTAPFHEYHVSDAITRILDPCDLVRIEKDDFGNLIVRYGDEQTEPGWVFGSHMDHPGFVELPDESGYQPAPGRIRDRFTFLGGVPESYLLKEFPIKEYGR
;
A
#
# COMPACT_ATOMS: atom_id res chain seq x y z
N MET A 1 6.07 14.61 -18.54
CA MET A 1 5.76 14.70 -17.10
C MET A 1 6.81 15.60 -16.46
N ASP A 2 6.40 16.67 -15.82
CA ASP A 2 7.35 17.53 -15.09
C ASP A 2 7.66 16.93 -13.70
N ARG A 3 8.68 17.48 -13.04
CA ARG A 3 9.15 16.98 -11.75
C ARG A 3 8.13 17.20 -10.61
N GLY A 4 7.31 18.25 -10.74
CA GLY A 4 6.26 18.53 -9.74
C GLY A 4 5.20 17.46 -9.76
N HIS A 5 4.68 17.14 -10.93
CA HIS A 5 3.69 16.10 -11.10
C HIS A 5 4.19 14.69 -10.70
N LEU A 6 5.47 14.38 -10.98
CA LEU A 6 6.06 13.13 -10.50
C LEU A 6 6.09 13.06 -8.97
N ASN A 7 6.46 14.16 -8.31
CA ASN A 7 6.49 14.20 -6.85
C ASN A 7 5.09 14.05 -6.24
N GLU A 8 4.06 14.66 -6.84
CA GLU A 8 2.66 14.50 -6.41
C GLU A 8 2.20 13.04 -6.50
N ILE A 9 2.52 12.34 -7.59
CA ILE A 9 2.22 10.90 -7.74
C ILE A 9 2.95 10.09 -6.67
N LEU A 10 4.24 10.30 -6.48
CA LEU A 10 5.03 9.58 -5.49
C LEU A 10 4.49 9.82 -4.07
N GLU A 11 4.18 11.06 -3.72
CA GLU A 11 3.63 11.39 -2.42
C GLU A 11 2.28 10.72 -2.19
N SER A 12 1.40 10.73 -3.19
CA SER A 12 0.07 10.13 -3.11
C SER A 12 0.08 8.61 -2.96
N ILE A 13 1.15 7.92 -3.39
CA ILE A 13 1.31 6.47 -3.24
C ILE A 13 2.08 6.13 -1.97
N LEU A 14 3.21 6.83 -1.72
CA LEU A 14 4.13 6.47 -0.63
C LEU A 14 3.65 6.90 0.76
N THR A 15 2.64 7.76 0.84
CA THR A 15 2.08 8.22 2.12
C THR A 15 0.82 7.50 2.57
N VAL A 16 0.27 6.62 1.73
CA VAL A 16 -0.90 5.81 2.15
C VAL A 16 -0.48 4.63 3.01
N PRO A 17 -1.33 4.21 3.95
CA PRO A 17 -1.02 3.08 4.81
C PRO A 17 -0.98 1.78 4.03
N THR A 18 0.01 0.95 4.32
CA THR A 18 0.13 -0.38 3.75
C THR A 18 0.92 -1.30 4.67
N ALA A 19 0.68 -2.59 4.57
CA ALA A 19 1.47 -3.66 5.17
C ALA A 19 1.29 -4.90 4.28
N PRO A 20 2.14 -5.93 4.39
CA PRO A 20 1.91 -7.20 3.73
C PRO A 20 0.49 -7.73 3.98
N PHE A 21 -0.21 -8.10 2.92
CA PHE A 21 -1.62 -8.53 2.89
C PHE A 21 -2.65 -7.42 3.17
N HIS A 22 -2.22 -6.15 3.24
CA HIS A 22 -3.08 -4.99 3.49
C HIS A 22 -2.80 -3.86 2.48
N GLU A 23 -2.69 -4.21 1.20
CA GLU A 23 -2.31 -3.32 0.10
C GLU A 23 -3.49 -2.54 -0.49
N TYR A 24 -4.70 -2.69 0.04
CA TYR A 24 -5.92 -2.14 -0.53
C TYR A 24 -5.89 -0.61 -0.69
N HIS A 25 -5.28 0.13 0.24
CA HIS A 25 -5.17 1.59 0.14
C HIS A 25 -4.22 2.02 -0.99
N VAL A 26 -3.12 1.30 -1.18
CA VAL A 26 -2.19 1.57 -2.30
C VAL A 26 -2.84 1.20 -3.62
N SER A 27 -3.53 0.06 -3.68
CA SER A 27 -4.31 -0.38 -4.84
C SER A 27 -5.34 0.68 -5.26
N ASP A 28 -6.07 1.25 -4.30
CA ASP A 28 -7.07 2.29 -4.56
C ASP A 28 -6.42 3.63 -4.98
N ALA A 29 -5.26 3.97 -4.42
CA ALA A 29 -4.51 5.17 -4.81
C ALA A 29 -4.03 5.06 -6.26
N ILE A 30 -3.44 3.92 -6.64
CA ILE A 30 -2.99 3.65 -8.01
C ILE A 30 -4.19 3.72 -8.97
N THR A 31 -5.30 3.08 -8.63
CA THR A 31 -6.51 3.09 -9.47
C THR A 31 -6.98 4.51 -9.71
N ARG A 32 -7.08 5.36 -8.68
CA ARG A 32 -7.50 6.76 -8.81
C ARG A 32 -6.56 7.61 -9.66
N ILE A 33 -5.24 7.34 -9.59
CA ILE A 33 -4.25 8.06 -10.41
C ILE A 33 -4.39 7.70 -11.88
N LEU A 34 -4.72 6.45 -12.17
CA LEU A 34 -4.79 5.92 -13.53
C LEU A 34 -6.16 6.09 -14.20
N ASP A 35 -7.23 6.18 -13.41
CA ASP A 35 -8.62 6.30 -13.89
C ASP A 35 -8.84 7.40 -14.95
N PRO A 36 -8.20 8.59 -14.86
CA PRO A 36 -8.35 9.62 -15.89
C PRO A 36 -7.65 9.32 -17.22
N CYS A 37 -6.94 8.20 -17.34
CA CYS A 37 -6.18 7.88 -18.55
C CYS A 37 -6.96 6.91 -19.45
N ASP A 38 -7.51 7.41 -20.55
CA ASP A 38 -8.32 6.62 -21.50
C ASP A 38 -7.58 5.43 -22.14
N LEU A 39 -6.25 5.43 -22.11
CA LEU A 39 -5.41 4.36 -22.66
C LEU A 39 -5.05 3.29 -21.63
N VAL A 40 -5.51 3.43 -20.41
CA VAL A 40 -5.24 2.49 -19.33
C VAL A 40 -6.46 1.64 -19.04
N ARG A 41 -6.21 0.35 -18.85
CA ARG A 41 -7.20 -0.61 -18.32
C ARG A 41 -6.64 -1.26 -17.08
N ILE A 42 -7.48 -1.35 -16.06
CA ILE A 42 -7.12 -1.89 -14.77
C ILE A 42 -8.00 -3.10 -14.50
N GLU A 43 -7.37 -4.21 -14.24
CA GLU A 43 -8.00 -5.45 -13.78
C GLU A 43 -7.47 -5.78 -12.39
N LYS A 44 -8.27 -6.44 -11.58
CA LYS A 44 -7.86 -6.95 -10.27
C LYS A 44 -8.13 -8.45 -10.25
N ASP A 45 -7.11 -9.23 -9.91
CA ASP A 45 -7.27 -10.66 -9.77
C ASP A 45 -7.82 -11.05 -8.37
N ASP A 46 -8.11 -12.34 -8.18
CA ASP A 46 -8.65 -12.88 -6.94
C ASP A 46 -7.68 -12.77 -5.74
N PHE A 47 -6.40 -12.53 -6.01
CA PHE A 47 -5.36 -12.31 -4.98
C PHE A 47 -5.20 -10.84 -4.62
N GLY A 48 -5.85 -9.93 -5.37
CA GLY A 48 -5.75 -8.49 -5.16
C GLY A 48 -4.61 -7.82 -5.95
N ASN A 49 -3.93 -8.54 -6.84
CA ASN A 49 -2.96 -7.93 -7.74
C ASN A 49 -3.64 -7.01 -8.73
N LEU A 50 -3.03 -5.85 -9.00
CA LEU A 50 -3.44 -4.94 -10.07
C LEU A 50 -2.71 -5.30 -11.35
N ILE A 51 -3.47 -5.58 -12.40
CA ILE A 51 -2.98 -5.78 -13.75
C ILE A 51 -3.35 -4.54 -14.55
N VAL A 52 -2.35 -3.75 -14.89
CA VAL A 52 -2.52 -2.50 -15.62
C VAL A 52 -2.02 -2.68 -17.05
N ARG A 53 -2.91 -2.47 -18.01
CA ARG A 53 -2.59 -2.52 -19.44
C ARG A 53 -2.63 -1.11 -20.00
N TYR A 54 -1.61 -0.74 -20.76
CA TYR A 54 -1.52 0.55 -21.44
C TYR A 54 -1.49 0.35 -22.95
N GLY A 55 -2.35 1.07 -23.65
CA GLY A 55 -2.41 1.07 -25.13
C GLY A 55 -3.60 0.28 -25.67
N ASP A 56 -3.46 -0.15 -26.95
CA ASP A 56 -4.52 -0.86 -27.67
C ASP A 56 -4.63 -2.32 -27.20
N GLU A 57 -5.87 -2.82 -27.03
CA GLU A 57 -6.18 -4.21 -26.66
C GLU A 57 -5.63 -5.26 -27.63
N GLN A 58 -5.48 -4.90 -28.88
CA GLN A 58 -5.10 -5.84 -29.93
C GLN A 58 -3.58 -6.00 -30.09
N THR A 59 -2.82 -5.20 -29.33
CA THR A 59 -1.35 -5.25 -29.39
C THR A 59 -0.82 -6.13 -28.26
N GLU A 60 -0.05 -7.14 -28.63
CA GLU A 60 0.69 -7.94 -27.64
C GLU A 60 1.64 -7.04 -26.85
N PRO A 61 1.70 -7.17 -25.51
CA PRO A 61 2.53 -6.32 -24.68
C PRO A 61 4.02 -6.55 -24.99
N GLY A 62 4.71 -5.48 -25.39
CA GLY A 62 6.16 -5.51 -25.64
C GLY A 62 7.00 -5.52 -24.37
N TRP A 63 6.45 -4.98 -23.27
CA TRP A 63 7.11 -4.84 -21.97
C TRP A 63 6.14 -5.13 -20.84
N VAL A 64 6.65 -5.82 -19.82
CA VAL A 64 5.92 -6.06 -18.56
C VAL A 64 6.78 -5.55 -17.41
N PHE A 65 6.19 -4.72 -16.57
CA PHE A 65 6.82 -4.22 -15.34
C PHE A 65 6.08 -4.81 -14.15
N GLY A 66 6.81 -5.25 -13.14
CA GLY A 66 6.25 -5.75 -11.90
C GLY A 66 6.80 -4.95 -10.71
N SER A 67 5.95 -4.67 -9.74
CA SER A 67 6.31 -4.05 -8.47
C SER A 67 5.38 -4.55 -7.37
N HIS A 68 5.90 -4.66 -6.14
CA HIS A 68 5.05 -4.89 -4.97
C HIS A 68 4.44 -3.58 -4.47
N MET A 69 3.30 -3.67 -3.79
CA MET A 69 2.56 -2.54 -3.24
C MET A 69 2.70 -2.40 -1.72
N ASP A 70 3.21 -3.43 -1.05
CA ASP A 70 3.36 -3.44 0.39
C ASP A 70 4.66 -2.78 0.85
N HIS A 71 4.61 -2.24 2.06
CA HIS A 71 5.75 -1.82 2.86
C HIS A 71 5.66 -2.46 4.24
N PRO A 72 6.77 -2.55 4.99
CA PRO A 72 6.71 -2.94 6.38
C PRO A 72 5.77 -2.03 7.18
N GLY A 73 4.86 -2.62 7.93
CA GLY A 73 3.82 -1.87 8.66
C GLY A 73 3.31 -2.60 9.89
N PHE A 74 2.44 -1.92 10.62
CA PHE A 74 1.76 -2.47 11.80
C PHE A 74 0.28 -2.67 11.49
N VAL A 75 -0.24 -3.83 11.85
CA VAL A 75 -1.65 -4.17 11.71
C VAL A 75 -2.25 -4.39 13.09
N GLU A 76 -3.40 -3.81 13.35
CA GLU A 76 -4.12 -3.99 14.61
C GLU A 76 -4.55 -5.44 14.77
N LEU A 77 -4.25 -6.02 15.93
CA LEU A 77 -4.71 -7.35 16.26
C LEU A 77 -6.22 -7.35 16.50
N PRO A 78 -6.97 -8.33 15.98
CA PRO A 78 -8.37 -8.49 16.34
C PRO A 78 -8.49 -8.66 17.86
N ASP A 79 -9.43 -7.95 18.45
CA ASP A 79 -9.72 -8.07 19.89
C ASP A 79 -10.54 -9.35 20.18
N GLU A 80 -9.90 -10.50 20.04
CA GLU A 80 -10.51 -11.78 20.37
C GLU A 80 -10.48 -12.10 21.88
N SER A 81 -9.69 -11.35 22.65
CA SER A 81 -9.39 -11.68 24.06
C SER A 81 -10.05 -10.76 25.08
N GLY A 82 -10.69 -9.66 24.67
CA GLY A 82 -11.09 -8.61 25.60
C GLY A 82 -9.91 -7.93 26.29
N TYR A 83 -8.68 -8.13 25.80
CA TYR A 83 -7.48 -7.54 26.36
C TYR A 83 -7.45 -6.04 26.05
N GLN A 84 -7.46 -5.23 27.08
CA GLN A 84 -7.21 -3.80 26.95
C GLN A 84 -5.73 -3.50 27.18
N PRO A 85 -4.98 -3.12 26.13
CA PRO A 85 -3.58 -2.77 26.29
C PRO A 85 -3.41 -1.60 27.25
N ALA A 86 -2.33 -1.61 28.02
CA ALA A 86 -2.01 -0.50 28.90
C ALA A 86 -1.80 0.78 28.09
N PRO A 87 -2.28 1.95 28.58
CA PRO A 87 -2.10 3.21 27.88
C PRO A 87 -0.64 3.47 27.51
N GLY A 88 -0.38 3.77 26.22
CA GLY A 88 0.96 4.08 25.72
C GLY A 88 1.78 2.89 25.20
N ARG A 89 1.27 1.67 25.23
CA ARG A 89 1.93 0.51 24.64
C ARG A 89 1.31 0.14 23.28
N ILE A 90 1.79 0.74 22.22
CA ILE A 90 1.37 0.43 20.84
C ILE A 90 1.60 -1.05 20.51
N ARG A 91 2.69 -1.65 20.99
CA ARG A 91 3.06 -3.03 20.70
C ARG A 91 2.06 -4.09 21.16
N ASP A 92 1.31 -3.81 22.20
CA ASP A 92 0.35 -4.77 22.75
C ASP A 92 -0.93 -4.85 21.88
N ARG A 93 -1.08 -3.92 20.93
CA ARG A 93 -2.28 -3.74 20.10
C ARG A 93 -2.04 -4.05 18.63
N PHE A 94 -0.78 -4.05 18.20
CA PHE A 94 -0.42 -4.19 16.81
C PHE A 94 0.60 -5.30 16.60
N THR A 95 0.46 -6.02 15.49
CA THR A 95 1.47 -6.94 14.97
C THR A 95 2.26 -6.24 13.87
N PHE A 96 3.57 -6.40 13.89
CA PHE A 96 4.45 -5.94 12.83
C PHE A 96 4.47 -6.96 11.69
N LEU A 97 4.26 -6.49 10.47
CA LEU A 97 4.40 -7.26 9.24
C LEU A 97 5.46 -6.59 8.34
N GLY A 98 6.44 -7.38 7.90
CA GLY A 98 7.47 -6.87 6.99
C GLY A 98 8.77 -7.65 7.02
N GLY A 99 9.61 -7.40 6.02
CA GLY A 99 10.89 -8.08 5.81
C GLY A 99 12.09 -7.46 6.53
N VAL A 100 11.89 -6.42 7.35
CA VAL A 100 12.98 -5.79 8.12
C VAL A 100 12.83 -6.08 9.61
N PRO A 101 13.94 -6.15 10.37
CA PRO A 101 13.85 -6.33 11.83
C PRO A 101 13.05 -5.19 12.47
N GLU A 102 12.10 -5.53 13.34
CA GLU A 102 11.28 -4.58 14.07
C GLU A 102 12.09 -3.49 14.79
N SER A 103 13.28 -3.86 15.29
CA SER A 103 14.20 -2.93 15.95
C SER A 103 14.66 -1.76 15.09
N TYR A 104 14.57 -1.86 13.75
CA TYR A 104 14.88 -0.77 12.83
C TYR A 104 13.75 0.25 12.73
N LEU A 105 12.50 -0.18 12.94
CA LEU A 105 11.31 0.66 12.81
C LEU A 105 10.99 1.45 14.09
N LEU A 106 11.54 1.04 15.22
CA LEU A 106 11.21 1.61 16.53
C LEU A 106 12.11 2.76 16.95
N LYS A 107 13.09 3.14 16.14
CA LYS A 107 13.94 4.29 16.37
C LYS A 107 13.32 5.54 15.73
N GLU A 108 12.36 6.17 16.44
CA GLU A 108 11.97 7.57 16.19
C GLU A 108 11.18 7.90 14.93
N PHE A 109 10.40 6.96 14.36
CA PHE A 109 9.48 7.31 13.28
C PHE A 109 8.11 7.71 13.83
N PRO A 110 7.53 8.84 13.36
CA PRO A 110 6.15 9.18 13.70
C PRO A 110 5.21 8.13 13.12
N ILE A 111 4.47 7.46 13.98
CA ILE A 111 3.43 6.51 13.57
C ILE A 111 2.17 7.30 13.26
N LYS A 112 1.63 7.15 12.05
CA LYS A 112 0.30 7.62 11.71
C LYS A 112 -0.67 6.46 11.81
N GLU A 113 -1.72 6.63 12.59
CA GLU A 113 -2.83 5.68 12.62
C GLU A 113 -3.83 6.05 11.52
N TYR A 114 -4.25 5.04 10.78
CA TYR A 114 -5.32 5.16 9.80
C TYR A 114 -6.46 4.25 10.24
N GLY A 115 -7.63 4.84 10.44
CA GLY A 115 -8.85 4.08 10.64
C GLY A 115 -9.30 3.38 9.36
N ARG A 116 -10.15 2.35 9.53
CA ARG A 116 -10.84 1.69 8.42
C ARG A 116 -11.86 2.60 7.76
#